data_5a82d4c627af3f736d9d884f40e1437c
#
_entry.id   5a82d4c627af3f736d9d884f40e1437c
#
_cell.length_a   1.000
_cell.length_b   1.000
_cell.length_c   1.000
_cell.angle_alpha   90.00
_cell.angle_beta   90.00
_cell.angle_gamma   90.00
#
_symmetry.space_group_name_H-M   'P 1'
#
loop_
_entity.id
_entity.type
_entity.pdbx_description
1 polymer ?
#
loop_
_entity_poly.entity_id
_entity_poly.type
_entity_poly.pdbx_seq_one_letter_code
_entity_poly.pdbx_strand_id
1 'polypeptide(L)'
;MKQAPPYVPGHQLLAGKSILITAAAGAGIGYAAAKRCAEEGCRALMISDIHPRRLEEAVERLKAETGLQAVYGQLCNVTVEAEVQALVAAAEEALGGVDVLINNAGLGGQVRLTDMTDQQWSSVLDITLTGTMRMTRAMLPHMERRGAGAIVNNASVLGWRAQKEQAHYAAAKAGVMALTRCSALEAAESGVRINAVAPSIALHEFLKKASSNALLEQLASQEAFGRAAQVWEVANVMVFLASDYASYMVGEVLPVSSQQA
;
A
#
# COMPACT_ATOMS: atom_id res chain seq x y z
N MET A 1 -25.20 -11.48 5.12
CA MET A 1 -23.94 -10.68 5.08
C MET A 1 -24.21 -9.29 5.65
N LYS A 2 -23.48 -8.84 6.64
CA LYS A 2 -23.60 -7.46 7.13
C LYS A 2 -23.05 -6.50 6.05
N GLN A 3 -23.78 -5.48 5.74
CA GLN A 3 -23.42 -4.49 4.72
C GLN A 3 -22.27 -3.61 5.22
N ALA A 4 -21.37 -3.17 4.33
CA ALA A 4 -20.40 -2.15 4.69
C ALA A 4 -21.11 -0.85 5.09
N PRO A 5 -20.58 -0.07 6.04
CA PRO A 5 -21.16 1.22 6.39
C PRO A 5 -21.07 2.18 5.18
N PRO A 6 -21.82 3.29 5.20
CA PRO A 6 -21.63 4.35 4.21
C PRO A 6 -20.18 4.83 4.17
N TYR A 7 -19.75 5.24 2.99
CA TYR A 7 -18.42 5.84 2.82
C TYR A 7 -18.28 7.11 3.67
N VAL A 8 -17.20 7.21 4.44
CA VAL A 8 -16.98 8.33 5.36
C VAL A 8 -16.37 9.51 4.60
N PRO A 9 -16.92 10.74 4.72
CA PRO A 9 -16.33 11.93 4.10
C PRO A 9 -14.92 12.24 4.66
N GLY A 10 -14.14 13.03 3.92
CA GLY A 10 -12.80 13.47 4.36
C GLY A 10 -12.87 14.45 5.54
N HIS A 11 -11.84 14.41 6.39
CA HIS A 11 -11.71 15.22 7.60
C HIS A 11 -10.40 16.04 7.63
N GLN A 12 -9.75 16.23 6.46
CA GLN A 12 -8.52 17.00 6.30
C GLN A 12 -7.32 16.39 7.05
N LEU A 13 -7.29 15.08 7.23
CA LEU A 13 -6.20 14.37 7.93
C LEU A 13 -4.83 14.54 7.28
N LEU A 14 -4.79 14.81 5.97
CA LEU A 14 -3.57 15.00 5.19
C LEU A 14 -3.45 16.41 4.62
N ALA A 15 -4.13 17.40 5.23
CA ALA A 15 -4.13 18.77 4.76
C ALA A 15 -2.70 19.29 4.52
N GLY A 16 -2.45 19.74 3.28
CA GLY A 16 -1.16 20.33 2.88
C GLY A 16 -0.03 19.32 2.64
N LYS A 17 -0.19 18.04 2.91
CA LYS A 17 0.83 16.99 2.68
C LYS A 17 0.92 16.58 1.21
N SER A 18 2.10 16.17 0.79
CA SER A 18 2.39 15.61 -0.53
C SER A 18 2.63 14.10 -0.42
N ILE A 19 2.04 13.34 -1.34
CA ILE A 19 1.92 11.89 -1.20
C ILE A 19 2.49 11.17 -2.44
N LEU A 20 3.27 10.10 -2.21
CA LEU A 20 3.68 9.15 -3.25
C LEU A 20 3.10 7.76 -2.94
N ILE A 21 2.47 7.12 -3.94
CA ILE A 21 1.87 5.79 -3.78
C ILE A 21 2.30 4.87 -4.92
N THR A 22 2.81 3.68 -4.60
CA THR A 22 3.20 2.67 -5.60
C THR A 22 2.05 1.73 -5.98
N ALA A 23 2.02 1.25 -7.23
CA ALA A 23 1.02 0.34 -7.78
C ALA A 23 -0.43 0.83 -7.57
N ALA A 24 -0.70 2.08 -7.94
CA ALA A 24 -1.97 2.75 -7.67
C ALA A 24 -2.84 3.00 -8.91
N ALA A 25 -2.50 2.44 -10.08
CA ALA A 25 -3.26 2.63 -11.32
C ALA A 25 -4.41 1.64 -11.53
N GLY A 26 -4.64 0.72 -10.60
CA GLY A 26 -5.72 -0.28 -10.68
C GLY A 26 -7.00 0.13 -9.94
N ALA A 27 -7.90 -0.85 -9.75
CA ALA A 27 -9.11 -0.69 -8.95
C ALA A 27 -8.93 -1.27 -7.52
N GLY A 28 -7.69 -1.41 -7.05
CA GLY A 28 -7.32 -2.00 -5.78
C GLY A 28 -7.09 -1.00 -4.66
N ILE A 29 -6.43 -1.49 -3.61
CA ILE A 29 -6.13 -0.71 -2.39
C ILE A 29 -5.31 0.55 -2.72
N GLY A 30 -4.33 0.47 -3.64
CA GLY A 30 -3.49 1.62 -4.01
C GLY A 30 -4.28 2.78 -4.59
N TYR A 31 -5.22 2.52 -5.51
CA TYR A 31 -6.09 3.56 -6.05
C TYR A 31 -7.03 4.11 -4.98
N ALA A 32 -7.61 3.23 -4.14
CA ALA A 32 -8.47 3.68 -3.04
C ALA A 32 -7.71 4.55 -2.03
N ALA A 33 -6.44 4.22 -1.74
CA ALA A 33 -5.58 5.04 -0.90
C ALA A 33 -5.28 6.39 -1.56
N ALA A 34 -4.99 6.42 -2.88
CA ALA A 34 -4.76 7.66 -3.62
C ALA A 34 -5.98 8.58 -3.59
N LYS A 35 -7.16 8.04 -3.89
CA LYS A 35 -8.43 8.77 -3.80
C LYS A 35 -8.67 9.30 -2.39
N ARG A 36 -8.50 8.42 -1.37
CA ARG A 36 -8.70 8.82 0.02
C ARG A 36 -7.73 9.91 0.47
N CYS A 37 -6.45 9.85 0.08
CA CYS A 37 -5.49 10.90 0.36
C CYS A 37 -5.91 12.25 -0.22
N ALA A 38 -6.43 12.28 -1.44
CA ALA A 38 -6.94 13.50 -2.06
C ALA A 38 -8.16 14.05 -1.32
N GLU A 39 -9.12 13.19 -0.95
CA GLU A 39 -10.31 13.57 -0.17
C GLU A 39 -9.97 14.06 1.25
N GLU A 40 -8.83 13.64 1.80
CA GLU A 40 -8.30 14.10 3.09
C GLU A 40 -7.42 15.36 2.95
N GLY A 41 -7.50 16.06 1.81
CA GLY A 41 -6.93 17.39 1.63
C GLY A 41 -5.44 17.41 1.34
N CYS A 42 -4.85 16.33 0.80
CA CYS A 42 -3.45 16.37 0.40
C CYS A 42 -3.24 17.47 -0.67
N ARG A 43 -2.07 18.12 -0.63
CA ARG A 43 -1.71 19.21 -1.52
C ARG A 43 -1.39 18.73 -2.95
N ALA A 44 -0.71 17.60 -3.02
CA ALA A 44 -0.27 17.01 -4.28
C ALA A 44 -0.09 15.50 -4.12
N LEU A 45 -0.31 14.76 -5.20
CA LEU A 45 -0.29 13.32 -5.22
C LEU A 45 0.48 12.81 -6.45
N MET A 46 1.42 11.91 -6.24
CA MET A 46 2.01 11.11 -7.32
C MET A 46 1.64 9.64 -7.14
N ILE A 47 1.16 9.03 -8.19
CA ILE A 47 0.92 7.58 -8.26
C ILE A 47 1.90 6.94 -9.24
N SER A 48 2.32 5.71 -8.96
CA SER A 48 3.12 4.93 -9.90
C SER A 48 2.52 3.57 -10.20
N ASP A 49 2.84 3.05 -11.36
CA ASP A 49 2.47 1.69 -11.83
C ASP A 49 3.44 1.27 -12.94
N ILE A 50 3.44 -0.03 -13.28
CA ILE A 50 4.20 -0.57 -14.42
C ILE A 50 3.44 -0.46 -15.75
N HIS A 51 2.16 -0.11 -15.73
CA HIS A 51 1.27 -0.10 -16.90
C HIS A 51 0.97 1.33 -17.37
N PRO A 52 1.57 1.79 -18.48
CA PRO A 52 1.46 3.19 -18.93
C PRO A 52 0.01 3.67 -19.08
N ARG A 53 -0.78 2.95 -19.87
CA ARG A 53 -2.17 3.31 -20.15
C ARG A 53 -3.04 3.37 -18.89
N ARG A 54 -2.93 2.37 -18.00
CA ARG A 54 -3.70 2.37 -16.75
C ARG A 54 -3.30 3.49 -15.81
N LEU A 55 -2.00 3.85 -15.83
CA LEU A 55 -1.49 4.96 -15.02
C LEU A 55 -2.08 6.29 -15.49
N GLU A 56 -2.07 6.55 -16.79
CA GLU A 56 -2.67 7.75 -17.38
C GLU A 56 -4.18 7.84 -17.07
N GLU A 57 -4.93 6.76 -17.32
CA GLU A 57 -6.36 6.67 -17.02
C GLU A 57 -6.63 6.90 -15.51
N ALA A 58 -5.77 6.41 -14.62
CA ALA A 58 -5.94 6.57 -13.17
C ALA A 58 -5.68 8.01 -12.71
N VAL A 59 -4.69 8.69 -13.27
CA VAL A 59 -4.41 10.11 -12.99
C VAL A 59 -5.61 10.96 -13.36
N GLU A 60 -6.13 10.83 -14.58
CA GLU A 60 -7.28 11.61 -15.03
C GLU A 60 -8.54 11.30 -14.21
N ARG A 61 -8.77 10.05 -13.87
CA ARG A 61 -9.88 9.64 -13.02
C ARG A 61 -9.77 10.22 -11.60
N LEU A 62 -8.58 10.23 -10.99
CA LEU A 62 -8.37 10.85 -9.68
C LEU A 62 -8.66 12.35 -9.71
N LYS A 63 -8.18 13.08 -10.72
CA LYS A 63 -8.50 14.50 -10.89
C LYS A 63 -10.00 14.74 -11.00
N ALA A 64 -10.69 13.95 -11.82
CA ALA A 64 -12.12 14.07 -12.02
C ALA A 64 -12.94 13.74 -10.77
N GLU A 65 -12.59 12.66 -10.06
CA GLU A 65 -13.36 12.19 -8.89
C GLU A 65 -13.13 13.02 -7.63
N THR A 66 -11.93 13.63 -7.47
CA THR A 66 -11.55 14.31 -6.23
C THR A 66 -11.43 15.84 -6.36
N GLY A 67 -11.36 16.35 -7.58
CA GLY A 67 -11.11 17.76 -7.85
C GLY A 67 -9.64 18.20 -7.63
N LEU A 68 -8.77 17.34 -7.10
CA LEU A 68 -7.36 17.64 -6.94
C LEU A 68 -6.66 17.67 -8.30
N GLN A 69 -6.16 18.84 -8.72
CA GLN A 69 -5.48 18.99 -10.01
C GLN A 69 -4.01 18.58 -9.98
N ALA A 70 -3.35 18.71 -8.82
CA ALA A 70 -1.94 18.33 -8.63
C ALA A 70 -1.79 16.81 -8.44
N VAL A 71 -2.22 16.03 -9.45
CA VAL A 71 -2.07 14.58 -9.53
C VAL A 71 -1.16 14.24 -10.68
N TYR A 72 -0.10 13.50 -10.39
CA TYR A 72 0.95 13.11 -11.32
C TYR A 72 1.06 11.58 -11.42
N GLY A 73 1.52 11.09 -12.55
CA GLY A 73 1.79 9.69 -12.79
C GLY A 73 3.23 9.47 -13.23
N GLN A 74 3.92 8.50 -12.63
CA GLN A 74 5.27 8.10 -13.02
C GLN A 74 5.36 6.59 -13.14
N LEU A 75 5.85 6.11 -14.30
CA LEU A 75 6.11 4.68 -14.49
C LEU A 75 7.23 4.22 -13.56
N CYS A 76 7.02 3.07 -12.92
CA CYS A 76 8.04 2.45 -12.09
C CYS A 76 7.77 0.96 -11.91
N ASN A 77 8.73 0.15 -12.28
CA ASN A 77 8.86 -1.22 -11.85
C ASN A 77 9.72 -1.26 -10.56
N VAL A 78 9.12 -1.55 -9.42
CA VAL A 78 9.80 -1.58 -8.11
C VAL A 78 10.90 -2.65 -8.01
N THR A 79 10.99 -3.57 -8.99
CA THR A 79 12.08 -4.55 -9.06
C THR A 79 13.35 -3.98 -9.70
N VAL A 80 13.27 -2.79 -10.32
CA VAL A 80 14.38 -2.14 -11.02
C VAL A 80 14.85 -0.91 -10.23
N GLU A 81 16.02 -1.00 -9.61
CA GLU A 81 16.56 0.05 -8.75
C GLU A 81 16.62 1.42 -9.45
N ALA A 82 17.07 1.46 -10.71
CA ALA A 82 17.15 2.72 -11.46
C ALA A 82 15.78 3.39 -11.66
N GLU A 83 14.71 2.61 -11.83
CA GLU A 83 13.35 3.14 -11.97
C GLU A 83 12.80 3.63 -10.62
N VAL A 84 13.17 2.96 -9.52
CA VAL A 84 12.84 3.42 -8.16
C VAL A 84 13.50 4.77 -7.86
N GLN A 85 14.79 4.92 -8.17
CA GLN A 85 15.50 6.19 -7.99
C GLN A 85 14.90 7.30 -8.86
N ALA A 86 14.56 6.99 -10.11
CA ALA A 86 13.92 7.94 -11.02
C ALA A 86 12.53 8.37 -10.51
N LEU A 87 11.73 7.43 -9.97
CA LEU A 87 10.42 7.74 -9.36
C LEU A 87 10.56 8.68 -8.17
N VAL A 88 11.51 8.39 -7.25
CA VAL A 88 11.73 9.24 -6.08
C VAL A 88 12.19 10.64 -6.48
N ALA A 89 13.13 10.75 -7.42
CA ALA A 89 13.59 12.05 -7.92
C ALA A 89 12.45 12.86 -8.57
N ALA A 90 11.65 12.23 -9.43
CA ALA A 90 10.49 12.88 -10.05
C ALA A 90 9.44 13.31 -9.03
N ALA A 91 9.21 12.51 -7.99
CA ALA A 91 8.26 12.86 -6.93
C ALA A 91 8.77 14.04 -6.07
N GLU A 92 10.03 14.05 -5.69
CA GLU A 92 10.64 15.15 -4.93
C GLU A 92 10.56 16.47 -5.73
N GLU A 93 10.82 16.43 -7.05
CA GLU A 93 10.73 17.60 -7.92
C GLU A 93 9.28 18.07 -8.11
N ALA A 94 8.39 17.18 -8.56
CA ALA A 94 7.03 17.57 -8.94
C ALA A 94 6.16 17.95 -7.73
N LEU A 95 6.40 17.34 -6.56
CA LEU A 95 5.62 17.59 -5.35
C LEU A 95 6.26 18.64 -4.42
N GLY A 96 7.50 19.05 -4.69
CA GLY A 96 8.27 19.92 -3.80
C GLY A 96 8.62 19.25 -2.46
N GLY A 97 8.96 17.98 -2.51
CA GLY A 97 9.19 17.09 -1.37
C GLY A 97 8.03 16.12 -1.13
N VAL A 98 8.31 14.91 -0.65
CA VAL A 98 7.32 13.86 -0.36
C VAL A 98 7.15 13.71 1.15
N ASP A 99 5.98 14.07 1.69
CA ASP A 99 5.68 13.94 3.13
C ASP A 99 5.24 12.52 3.49
N VAL A 100 4.57 11.83 2.57
CA VAL A 100 4.06 10.48 2.79
C VAL A 100 4.41 9.55 1.62
N LEU A 101 5.00 8.40 1.94
CA LEU A 101 5.14 7.28 1.00
C LEU A 101 4.21 6.14 1.40
N ILE A 102 3.37 5.66 0.47
CA ILE A 102 2.58 4.45 0.65
C ILE A 102 3.15 3.35 -0.27
N ASN A 103 3.81 2.36 0.31
CA ASN A 103 4.31 1.19 -0.38
C ASN A 103 3.18 0.17 -0.54
N ASN A 104 2.54 0.18 -1.70
CA ASN A 104 1.42 -0.70 -1.99
C ASN A 104 1.74 -1.76 -3.05
N ALA A 105 2.83 -1.65 -3.79
CA ALA A 105 3.22 -2.64 -4.78
C ALA A 105 3.37 -4.04 -4.14
N GLY A 106 2.80 -5.03 -4.78
CA GLY A 106 2.86 -6.42 -4.32
C GLY A 106 2.30 -7.38 -5.34
N LEU A 107 2.80 -8.60 -5.32
CA LEU A 107 2.37 -9.72 -6.16
C LEU A 107 1.96 -10.88 -5.27
N GLY A 108 0.79 -11.43 -5.51
CA GLY A 108 0.33 -12.70 -4.94
C GLY A 108 0.29 -13.79 -6.00
N GLY A 109 -0.13 -14.97 -5.60
CA GLY A 109 -0.31 -16.12 -6.47
C GLY A 109 -0.77 -17.32 -5.65
N GLN A 110 -1.23 -18.38 -6.31
CA GLN A 110 -1.61 -19.64 -5.67
C GLN A 110 -0.81 -20.78 -6.31
N VAL A 111 0.04 -21.43 -5.52
CA VAL A 111 0.82 -22.58 -5.96
C VAL A 111 1.21 -23.43 -4.75
N ARG A 112 1.07 -24.75 -4.84
CA ARG A 112 1.55 -25.65 -3.79
C ARG A 112 3.06 -25.55 -3.66
N LEU A 113 3.57 -25.69 -2.45
CA LEU A 113 5.02 -25.58 -2.20
C LEU A 113 5.83 -26.58 -3.06
N THR A 114 5.31 -27.79 -3.26
CA THR A 114 5.95 -28.83 -4.09
C THR A 114 5.98 -28.51 -5.58
N ASP A 115 5.09 -27.63 -6.04
CA ASP A 115 4.91 -27.31 -7.47
C ASP A 115 5.43 -25.88 -7.77
N MET A 116 5.90 -25.17 -6.73
CA MET A 116 6.42 -23.80 -6.82
C MET A 116 7.80 -23.80 -7.47
N THR A 117 7.94 -23.01 -8.53
CA THR A 117 9.25 -22.78 -9.16
C THR A 117 10.02 -21.68 -8.43
N ASP A 118 11.36 -21.71 -8.53
CA ASP A 118 12.22 -20.64 -8.01
C ASP A 118 11.86 -19.27 -8.60
N GLN A 119 11.42 -19.23 -9.85
CA GLN A 119 10.97 -18.00 -10.49
C GLN A 119 9.69 -17.44 -9.84
N GLN A 120 8.71 -18.27 -9.52
CA GLN A 120 7.49 -17.84 -8.82
C GLN A 120 7.83 -17.33 -7.43
N TRP A 121 8.66 -18.06 -6.67
CA TRP A 121 9.16 -17.63 -5.37
C TRP A 121 9.86 -16.28 -5.46
N SER A 122 10.89 -16.17 -6.29
CA SER A 122 11.73 -14.99 -6.43
C SER A 122 10.95 -13.76 -6.90
N SER A 123 10.02 -13.93 -7.85
CA SER A 123 9.21 -12.81 -8.35
C SER A 123 8.30 -12.22 -7.26
N VAL A 124 7.67 -13.07 -6.44
CA VAL A 124 6.80 -12.58 -5.35
C VAL A 124 7.61 -11.86 -4.29
N LEU A 125 8.77 -12.39 -3.90
CA LEU A 125 9.65 -11.74 -2.94
C LEU A 125 10.23 -10.44 -3.49
N ASP A 126 10.68 -10.44 -4.74
CA ASP A 126 11.32 -9.26 -5.33
C ASP A 126 10.35 -8.08 -5.48
N ILE A 127 9.12 -8.33 -5.95
CA ILE A 127 8.12 -7.29 -6.07
C ILE A 127 7.62 -6.84 -4.70
N THR A 128 7.26 -7.78 -3.82
CA THR A 128 6.51 -7.49 -2.60
C THR A 128 7.41 -7.02 -1.45
N LEU A 129 8.52 -7.71 -1.21
CA LEU A 129 9.44 -7.41 -0.11
C LEU A 129 10.58 -6.50 -0.56
N THR A 130 11.33 -6.94 -1.57
CA THR A 130 12.51 -6.20 -2.01
C THR A 130 12.12 -4.86 -2.65
N GLY A 131 10.99 -4.80 -3.38
CA GLY A 131 10.45 -3.56 -3.92
C GLY A 131 10.06 -2.56 -2.83
N THR A 132 9.41 -3.02 -1.75
CA THR A 132 9.12 -2.19 -0.56
C THR A 132 10.41 -1.68 0.08
N MET A 133 11.43 -2.53 0.22
CA MET A 133 12.73 -2.16 0.75
C MET A 133 13.42 -1.11 -0.14
N ARG A 134 13.45 -1.30 -1.46
CA ARG A 134 14.04 -0.34 -2.41
C ARG A 134 13.39 1.03 -2.31
N MET A 135 12.05 1.08 -2.34
CA MET A 135 11.29 2.33 -2.21
C MET A 135 11.55 3.04 -0.87
N THR A 136 11.54 2.29 0.24
CA THR A 136 11.83 2.82 1.57
C THR A 136 13.25 3.38 1.61
N ARG A 137 14.25 2.62 1.17
CA ARG A 137 15.67 3.01 1.13
C ARG A 137 15.90 4.25 0.26
N ALA A 138 15.21 4.37 -0.86
CA ALA A 138 15.36 5.52 -1.75
C ALA A 138 14.71 6.79 -1.18
N MET A 139 13.54 6.67 -0.54
CA MET A 139 12.80 7.82 -0.01
C MET A 139 13.32 8.29 1.35
N LEU A 140 13.72 7.39 2.22
CA LEU A 140 14.06 7.69 3.62
C LEU A 140 15.10 8.82 3.76
N PRO A 141 16.23 8.87 3.01
CA PRO A 141 17.19 9.96 3.13
C PRO A 141 16.62 11.35 2.81
N HIS A 142 15.59 11.44 1.97
CA HIS A 142 14.91 12.70 1.67
C HIS A 142 14.06 13.16 2.85
N MET A 143 13.33 12.26 3.49
CA MET A 143 12.52 12.55 4.68
C MET A 143 13.42 12.88 5.88
N GLU A 144 14.50 12.14 6.10
CA GLU A 144 15.47 12.38 7.19
C GLU A 144 16.08 13.78 7.10
N ARG A 145 16.50 14.23 5.91
CA ARG A 145 17.02 15.60 5.73
C ARG A 145 16.00 16.69 6.07
N ARG A 146 14.71 16.39 5.96
CA ARG A 146 13.64 17.33 6.35
C ARG A 146 13.24 17.19 7.83
N GLY A 147 13.70 16.14 8.51
CA GLY A 147 13.35 15.87 9.90
C GLY A 147 11.88 15.45 10.09
N ALA A 148 11.19 15.03 9.01
CA ALA A 148 9.78 14.66 9.05
C ALA A 148 9.39 13.79 7.87
N GLY A 149 8.46 12.86 8.08
CA GLY A 149 7.88 12.00 7.05
C GLY A 149 7.08 10.85 7.62
N ALA A 150 6.25 10.23 6.78
CA ALA A 150 5.53 9.02 7.14
C ALA A 150 5.60 8.00 6.00
N ILE A 151 5.98 6.77 6.32
CA ILE A 151 5.95 5.64 5.38
C ILE A 151 4.93 4.63 5.87
N VAL A 152 4.01 4.23 4.98
CA VAL A 152 2.99 3.22 5.26
C VAL A 152 3.17 2.04 4.31
N ASN A 153 3.49 0.88 4.86
CA ASN A 153 3.70 -0.34 4.11
C ASN A 153 2.42 -1.19 4.05
N ASN A 154 2.08 -1.71 2.88
CA ASN A 154 0.96 -2.63 2.72
C ASN A 154 1.43 -4.08 2.93
N ALA A 155 1.32 -4.58 4.17
CA ALA A 155 1.55 -5.98 4.53
C ALA A 155 0.32 -6.86 4.21
N SER A 156 0.03 -7.87 5.02
CA SER A 156 -1.16 -8.72 4.95
C SER A 156 -1.29 -9.52 6.25
N VAL A 157 -2.49 -9.89 6.65
CA VAL A 157 -2.68 -10.87 7.75
C VAL A 157 -1.97 -12.20 7.48
N LEU A 158 -1.69 -12.54 6.22
CA LEU A 158 -0.90 -13.73 5.86
C LEU A 158 0.57 -13.64 6.27
N GLY A 159 1.06 -12.47 6.69
CA GLY A 159 2.35 -12.36 7.37
C GLY A 159 2.36 -12.96 8.79
N TRP A 160 1.18 -13.16 9.39
CA TRP A 160 0.99 -13.83 10.70
C TRP A 160 0.30 -15.18 10.59
N ARG A 161 -0.54 -15.37 9.56
CA ARG A 161 -1.45 -16.52 9.45
C ARG A 161 -1.03 -17.41 8.28
N ALA A 162 -1.43 -18.68 8.36
CA ALA A 162 -1.20 -19.63 7.30
C ALA A 162 -2.40 -19.71 6.35
N GLN A 163 -2.10 -19.82 5.05
CA GLN A 163 -3.06 -20.17 4.01
C GLN A 163 -2.37 -21.12 3.04
N LYS A 164 -3.08 -22.19 2.64
CA LYS A 164 -2.56 -23.14 1.62
C LYS A 164 -2.20 -22.38 0.34
N GLU A 165 -1.15 -22.84 -0.35
CA GLU A 165 -0.68 -22.32 -1.63
C GLU A 165 -0.17 -20.87 -1.61
N GLN A 166 0.10 -20.31 -0.41
CA GLN A 166 0.53 -18.92 -0.23
C GLN A 166 1.92 -18.79 0.41
N ALA A 167 2.76 -19.83 0.39
CA ALA A 167 4.03 -19.82 1.12
C ALA A 167 4.95 -18.65 0.73
N HIS A 168 5.11 -18.36 -0.56
CA HIS A 168 5.91 -17.24 -1.06
C HIS A 168 5.33 -15.87 -0.64
N TYR A 169 4.02 -15.70 -0.77
CA TYR A 169 3.35 -14.45 -0.41
C TYR A 169 3.37 -14.19 1.09
N ALA A 170 3.09 -15.23 1.89
CA ALA A 170 3.14 -15.14 3.35
C ALA A 170 4.56 -14.80 3.83
N ALA A 171 5.60 -15.45 3.27
CA ALA A 171 6.99 -15.13 3.56
C ALA A 171 7.34 -13.68 3.22
N ALA A 172 6.94 -13.20 2.03
CA ALA A 172 7.17 -11.82 1.62
C ALA A 172 6.46 -10.82 2.54
N LYS A 173 5.19 -11.06 2.91
CA LYS A 173 4.42 -10.17 3.79
C LYS A 173 4.91 -10.20 5.24
N ALA A 174 5.36 -11.35 5.75
CA ALA A 174 6.06 -11.43 7.04
C ALA A 174 7.38 -10.62 6.99
N GLY A 175 8.11 -10.71 5.88
CA GLY A 175 9.31 -9.90 5.64
C GLY A 175 9.01 -8.39 5.64
N VAL A 176 7.91 -7.95 5.00
CA VAL A 176 7.49 -6.53 5.03
C VAL A 176 7.19 -6.07 6.46
N MET A 177 6.56 -6.89 7.30
CA MET A 177 6.32 -6.57 8.72
C MET A 177 7.63 -6.43 9.50
N ALA A 178 8.58 -7.34 9.28
CA ALA A 178 9.90 -7.28 9.91
C ALA A 178 10.70 -6.05 9.44
N LEU A 179 10.71 -5.78 8.14
CA LEU A 179 11.32 -4.60 7.54
C LEU A 179 10.74 -3.31 8.16
N THR A 180 9.41 -3.24 8.29
CA THR A 180 8.71 -2.10 8.91
C THR A 180 9.22 -1.84 10.32
N ARG A 181 9.27 -2.86 11.17
CA ARG A 181 9.73 -2.71 12.57
C ARG A 181 11.19 -2.26 12.68
N CYS A 182 12.08 -2.87 11.88
CA CYS A 182 13.50 -2.55 11.96
C CYS A 182 13.80 -1.15 11.39
N SER A 183 13.31 -0.84 10.18
CA SER A 183 13.54 0.47 9.56
C SER A 183 12.86 1.62 10.31
N ALA A 184 11.78 1.35 11.01
CA ALA A 184 11.09 2.36 11.81
C ALA A 184 11.93 2.85 12.99
N LEU A 185 12.70 1.98 13.64
CA LEU A 185 13.59 2.38 14.74
C LEU A 185 14.72 3.29 14.25
N GLU A 186 15.30 2.97 13.09
CA GLU A 186 16.34 3.80 12.47
C GLU A 186 15.75 5.16 12.03
N ALA A 187 14.61 5.16 11.36
CA ALA A 187 13.95 6.37 10.85
C ALA A 187 13.47 7.32 11.96
N ALA A 188 13.09 6.78 13.12
CA ALA A 188 12.58 7.56 14.26
C ALA A 188 13.64 8.53 14.82
N GLU A 189 14.92 8.22 14.71
CA GLU A 189 16.01 9.11 15.12
C GLU A 189 15.99 10.46 14.38
N SER A 190 15.43 10.46 13.17
CA SER A 190 15.28 11.63 12.31
C SER A 190 13.84 12.17 12.24
N GLY A 191 12.94 11.72 13.13
CA GLY A 191 11.55 12.17 13.15
C GLY A 191 10.66 11.58 12.06
N VAL A 192 11.09 10.52 11.37
CA VAL A 192 10.33 9.83 10.34
C VAL A 192 9.63 8.61 10.93
N ARG A 193 8.34 8.43 10.64
CA ARG A 193 7.55 7.29 11.11
C ARG A 193 7.38 6.26 9.99
N ILE A 194 7.58 4.99 10.30
CA ILE A 194 7.30 3.89 9.38
C ILE A 194 6.36 2.91 10.09
N ASN A 195 5.20 2.64 9.48
CA ASN A 195 4.20 1.70 9.98
C ASN A 195 3.66 0.84 8.83
N ALA A 196 2.87 -0.17 9.14
CA ALA A 196 2.23 -1.02 8.15
C ALA A 196 0.75 -1.25 8.46
N VAL A 197 -0.03 -1.47 7.42
CA VAL A 197 -1.35 -2.11 7.52
C VAL A 197 -1.23 -3.58 7.14
N ALA A 198 -2.02 -4.44 7.77
CA ALA A 198 -2.11 -5.85 7.44
C ALA A 198 -3.57 -6.21 7.10
N PRO A 199 -4.00 -5.98 5.84
CA PRO A 199 -5.36 -6.31 5.43
C PRO A 199 -5.62 -7.81 5.42
N SER A 200 -6.85 -8.20 5.76
CA SER A 200 -7.42 -9.49 5.38
C SER A 200 -7.94 -9.43 3.94
N ILE A 201 -8.98 -10.18 3.62
CA ILE A 201 -9.53 -10.14 2.26
C ILE A 201 -10.21 -8.80 1.96
N ALA A 202 -9.66 -8.03 1.01
CA ALA A 202 -10.26 -6.82 0.47
C ALA A 202 -10.62 -7.04 -1.00
N LEU A 203 -11.92 -6.99 -1.34
CA LEU A 203 -12.38 -7.30 -2.69
C LEU A 203 -12.07 -6.18 -3.67
N HIS A 204 -11.38 -6.54 -4.74
CA HIS A 204 -11.13 -5.68 -5.89
C HIS A 204 -11.06 -6.52 -7.18
N GLU A 205 -11.18 -5.86 -8.34
CA GLU A 205 -11.24 -6.53 -9.64
C GLU A 205 -10.05 -7.45 -9.94
N PHE A 206 -8.86 -7.09 -9.48
CA PHE A 206 -7.67 -7.91 -9.67
C PHE A 206 -7.75 -9.22 -8.89
N LEU A 207 -8.21 -9.16 -7.64
CA LEU A 207 -8.38 -10.34 -6.80
C LEU A 207 -9.45 -11.28 -7.37
N LYS A 208 -10.55 -10.71 -7.90
CA LYS A 208 -11.61 -11.49 -8.59
C LYS A 208 -11.11 -12.21 -9.83
N LYS A 209 -10.13 -11.64 -10.54
CA LYS A 209 -9.51 -12.28 -11.71
C LYS A 209 -8.47 -13.34 -11.34
N ALA A 210 -7.80 -13.19 -10.20
CA ALA A 210 -6.73 -14.07 -9.73
C ALA A 210 -7.23 -15.24 -8.88
N SER A 211 -8.48 -15.23 -8.42
CA SER A 211 -9.05 -16.22 -7.50
C SER A 211 -10.45 -16.66 -7.95
N SER A 212 -10.82 -17.91 -7.69
CA SER A 212 -12.17 -18.38 -7.98
C SER A 212 -13.21 -17.72 -7.06
N ASN A 213 -14.42 -17.50 -7.57
CA ASN A 213 -15.51 -16.93 -6.76
C ASN A 213 -15.80 -17.78 -5.51
N ALA A 214 -15.74 -19.11 -5.62
CA ALA A 214 -15.94 -20.02 -4.50
C ALA A 214 -14.92 -19.78 -3.37
N LEU A 215 -13.64 -19.60 -3.73
CA LEU A 215 -12.61 -19.29 -2.74
C LEU A 215 -12.83 -17.91 -2.10
N LEU A 216 -13.19 -16.90 -2.89
CA LEU A 216 -13.48 -15.55 -2.35
C LEU A 216 -14.68 -15.56 -1.41
N GLU A 217 -15.74 -16.30 -1.73
CA GLU A 217 -16.90 -16.48 -0.88
C GLU A 217 -16.53 -17.24 0.41
N GLN A 218 -15.75 -18.30 0.30
CA GLN A 218 -15.23 -19.04 1.46
C GLN A 218 -14.43 -18.14 2.39
N LEU A 219 -13.45 -17.40 1.86
CA LEU A 219 -12.64 -16.49 2.66
C LEU A 219 -13.48 -15.37 3.29
N ALA A 220 -14.42 -14.80 2.55
CA ALA A 220 -15.32 -13.78 3.07
C ALA A 220 -16.23 -14.31 4.19
N SER A 221 -16.68 -15.57 4.08
CA SER A 221 -17.52 -16.20 5.12
C SER A 221 -16.78 -16.48 6.42
N GLN A 222 -15.44 -16.59 6.38
CA GLN A 222 -14.58 -16.78 7.55
C GLN A 222 -14.32 -15.47 8.32
N GLU A 223 -14.60 -14.32 7.69
CA GLU A 223 -14.52 -13.03 8.39
C GLU A 223 -15.70 -12.89 9.37
N ALA A 224 -15.49 -12.31 10.56
CA ALA A 224 -16.53 -12.17 11.59
C ALA A 224 -17.77 -11.39 11.09
N PHE A 225 -17.57 -10.45 10.15
CA PHE A 225 -18.68 -9.76 9.50
C PHE A 225 -19.32 -10.57 8.36
N GLY A 226 -18.81 -11.76 8.01
CA GLY A 226 -19.29 -12.57 6.89
C GLY A 226 -19.15 -11.87 5.52
N ARG A 227 -18.25 -10.92 5.40
CA ARG A 227 -17.94 -10.20 4.16
C ARG A 227 -16.47 -9.84 4.08
N ALA A 228 -15.97 -9.67 2.88
CA ALA A 228 -14.68 -9.04 2.67
C ALA A 228 -14.73 -7.53 2.97
N ALA A 229 -13.57 -6.95 3.27
CA ALA A 229 -13.43 -5.50 3.38
C ALA A 229 -13.61 -4.83 2.00
N GLN A 230 -14.11 -3.62 2.00
CA GLN A 230 -14.01 -2.71 0.87
C GLN A 230 -12.58 -2.13 0.83
N VAL A 231 -12.03 -1.88 -0.35
CA VAL A 231 -10.67 -1.33 -0.49
C VAL A 231 -10.50 0.02 0.25
N TRP A 232 -11.55 0.81 0.35
CA TRP A 232 -11.52 2.08 1.08
C TRP A 232 -11.46 1.90 2.61
N GLU A 233 -11.95 0.78 3.16
CA GLU A 233 -11.80 0.49 4.60
C GLU A 233 -10.31 0.28 4.95
N VAL A 234 -9.53 -0.29 4.03
CA VAL A 234 -8.06 -0.38 4.16
C VAL A 234 -7.40 0.98 3.98
N ALA A 235 -7.82 1.74 2.97
CA ALA A 235 -7.29 3.08 2.69
C ALA A 235 -7.47 4.04 3.87
N ASN A 236 -8.58 3.97 4.60
CA ASN A 236 -8.82 4.78 5.80
C ASN A 236 -7.73 4.57 6.87
N VAL A 237 -7.33 3.31 7.09
CA VAL A 237 -6.28 3.00 8.08
C VAL A 237 -4.90 3.44 7.57
N MET A 238 -4.63 3.33 6.25
CA MET A 238 -3.40 3.87 5.66
C MET A 238 -3.30 5.38 5.87
N VAL A 239 -4.38 6.12 5.61
CA VAL A 239 -4.45 7.57 5.82
C VAL A 239 -4.27 7.93 7.29
N PHE A 240 -4.91 7.20 8.21
CA PHE A 240 -4.71 7.39 9.64
C PHE A 240 -3.22 7.25 10.02
N LEU A 241 -2.54 6.19 9.57
CA LEU A 241 -1.11 5.97 9.84
C LEU A 241 -0.22 7.04 9.19
N ALA A 242 -0.61 7.58 8.03
CA ALA A 242 0.09 8.65 7.34
C ALA A 242 -0.09 10.01 8.02
N SER A 243 -1.18 10.21 8.76
CA SER A 243 -1.57 11.48 9.39
C SER A 243 -0.86 11.71 10.73
N ASP A 244 -0.99 12.94 11.25
CA ASP A 244 -0.44 13.33 12.55
C ASP A 244 -1.23 12.70 13.73
N TYR A 245 -2.42 12.13 13.48
CA TYR A 245 -3.15 11.30 14.45
C TYR A 245 -2.38 10.06 14.91
N ALA A 246 -1.45 9.57 14.07
CA ALA A 246 -0.55 8.45 14.39
C ALA A 246 0.85 8.93 14.83
N SER A 247 0.99 10.15 15.37
CA SER A 247 2.28 10.78 15.69
C SER A 247 3.14 9.99 16.69
N TYR A 248 2.54 9.15 17.52
CA TYR A 248 3.24 8.31 18.51
C TYR A 248 3.36 6.83 18.08
N MET A 249 3.06 6.52 16.80
CA MET A 249 3.12 5.16 16.28
C MET A 249 4.35 4.98 15.40
N VAL A 250 5.23 4.06 15.79
CA VAL A 250 6.49 3.74 15.11
C VAL A 250 6.70 2.22 15.10
N GLY A 251 6.85 1.62 13.93
CA GLY A 251 7.06 0.18 13.77
C GLY A 251 5.82 -0.68 13.95
N GLU A 252 4.64 -0.06 14.03
CA GLU A 252 3.38 -0.77 14.26
C GLU A 252 2.87 -1.44 12.97
N VAL A 253 2.25 -2.61 13.14
CA VAL A 253 1.58 -3.33 12.07
C VAL A 253 0.11 -3.51 12.45
N LEU A 254 -0.76 -2.70 11.86
CA LEU A 254 -2.18 -2.68 12.20
C LEU A 254 -2.98 -3.67 11.33
N PRO A 255 -3.65 -4.67 11.91
CA PRO A 255 -4.57 -5.50 11.17
C PRO A 255 -5.80 -4.69 10.71
N VAL A 256 -6.14 -4.83 9.42
CA VAL A 256 -7.42 -4.34 8.88
C VAL A 256 -8.24 -5.58 8.52
N SER A 257 -8.84 -6.17 9.53
CA SER A 257 -9.45 -7.49 9.48
C SER A 257 -10.62 -7.57 10.46
N SER A 258 -11.65 -8.28 10.10
CA SER A 258 -12.75 -8.65 10.99
C SER A 258 -12.70 -10.11 11.42
N GLN A 259 -11.59 -10.78 11.25
CA GLN A 259 -11.45 -12.18 11.66
C GLN A 259 -11.50 -12.31 13.18
N GLN A 260 -12.07 -13.41 13.64
CA GLN A 260 -11.94 -13.81 15.04
C GLN A 260 -10.45 -14.05 15.38
N ALA A 261 -10.07 -13.59 16.55
CA ALA A 261 -8.73 -13.75 17.07
C ALA A 261 -8.39 -15.24 17.29
#